data_8f513f6af65df73dc6dbcba8e79a649e
#
_entry.id   8f513f6af65df73dc6dbcba8e79a649e
#
_cell.length_a   1.000
_cell.length_b   1.000
_cell.length_c   1.000
_cell.angle_alpha   90.00
_cell.angle_beta   90.00
_cell.angle_gamma   90.00
#
_symmetry.space_group_name_H-M   'P 1'
#
loop_
_entity.id
_entity.type
_entity.pdbx_description
1 polymer ?
#
loop_
_entity_poly.entity_id
_entity_poly.type
_entity_poly.pdbx_seq_one_letter_code
_entity_poly.pdbx_strand_id
1 'polypeptide(L)'
;MVTGCRSSGLLDSSQIVVTGRCKLVSIHVTSISGPATVKVFDGTDNSGKEVARITAGVDHQTGGTPPTYTQDETLEFDMHGVIMLNGIYYEESSGEAAVFINFA
;
A
#
# COMPACT_ATOMS: atom_id res chain seq x y z
N MET A 1 -22.67 10.04 6.89
CA MET A 1 -21.56 10.70 7.59
C MET A 1 -20.46 9.72 7.89
N VAL A 2 -19.26 10.08 7.53
CA VAL A 2 -18.12 9.24 7.89
C VAL A 2 -17.80 9.46 9.35
N THR A 3 -17.91 8.42 10.13
CA THR A 3 -17.57 8.50 11.56
C THR A 3 -16.09 8.26 11.76
N GLY A 4 -15.29 8.91 10.96
CA GLY A 4 -13.85 8.82 11.06
C GLY A 4 -13.29 7.47 10.65
N CYS A 5 -12.13 7.48 10.06
CA CYS A 5 -11.33 6.30 9.85
C CYS A 5 -10.06 6.44 10.67
N ARG A 6 -9.40 5.31 10.90
CA ARG A 6 -8.13 5.27 11.61
C ARG A 6 -7.00 5.13 10.61
N SER A 7 -5.86 5.68 10.96
CA SER A 7 -4.65 5.55 10.14
C SER A 7 -3.75 4.47 10.75
N SER A 8 -3.13 3.69 9.88
CA SER A 8 -2.10 2.74 10.30
C SER A 8 -0.85 3.44 10.83
N GLY A 9 -0.68 4.74 10.49
CA GLY A 9 0.61 5.38 10.59
C GLY A 9 1.55 4.90 9.50
N LEU A 10 2.80 5.27 9.59
CA LEU A 10 3.81 4.90 8.60
C LEU A 10 4.07 3.39 8.62
N LEU A 11 3.95 2.79 7.45
CA LEU A 11 4.29 1.38 7.22
C LEU A 11 5.52 1.34 6.32
N ASP A 12 6.63 0.90 6.84
CA ASP A 12 7.88 0.79 6.09
C ASP A 12 8.45 -0.63 6.10
N SER A 13 7.68 -1.56 6.61
CA SER A 13 8.02 -2.97 6.63
C SER A 13 6.75 -3.82 6.69
N SER A 14 6.85 -5.08 6.30
CA SER A 14 5.70 -5.99 6.35
C SER A 14 5.22 -6.18 7.78
N GLN A 15 3.92 -5.99 8.02
CA GLN A 15 3.36 -6.07 9.36
C GLN A 15 1.85 -6.16 9.34
N ILE A 16 1.28 -6.59 10.46
CA ILE A 16 -0.16 -6.57 10.69
C ILE A 16 -0.57 -5.14 10.99
N VAL A 17 -1.58 -4.64 10.27
CA VAL A 17 -2.14 -3.31 10.52
C VAL A 17 -3.23 -3.39 11.59
N VAL A 18 -4.16 -4.31 11.40
CA VAL A 18 -5.28 -4.50 12.32
C VAL A 18 -5.77 -5.94 12.19
N THR A 19 -6.24 -6.51 13.30
CA THR A 19 -6.85 -7.83 13.32
C THR A 19 -8.36 -7.70 13.47
N GLY A 20 -9.09 -8.66 12.89
CA GLY A 20 -10.54 -8.70 12.97
C GLY A 20 -11.21 -7.93 11.85
N ARG A 21 -12.53 -7.97 11.85
CA ARG A 21 -13.34 -7.38 10.80
C ARG A 21 -13.19 -5.86 10.77
N CYS A 22 -12.96 -5.32 9.59
CA CYS A 22 -12.80 -3.89 9.40
C CYS A 22 -13.09 -3.52 7.95
N LYS A 23 -12.98 -2.23 7.63
CA LYS A 23 -13.10 -1.74 6.26
C LYS A 23 -11.80 -1.10 5.83
N LEU A 24 -11.33 -1.45 4.66
CA LEU A 24 -10.17 -0.81 4.04
C LEU A 24 -10.66 0.43 3.28
N VAL A 25 -10.24 1.60 3.72
CA VAL A 25 -10.74 2.86 3.19
C VAL A 25 -9.85 3.41 2.09
N SER A 26 -8.56 3.54 2.36
CA SER A 26 -7.62 4.07 1.36
C SER A 26 -6.20 3.59 1.63
N ILE A 27 -5.38 3.64 0.59
CA ILE A 27 -3.98 3.28 0.65
C ILE A 27 -3.18 4.40 -0.01
N HIS A 28 -2.18 4.91 0.71
CA HIS A 28 -1.25 5.91 0.19
C HIS A 28 0.13 5.29 0.13
N VAL A 29 0.74 5.29 -1.05
CA VAL A 29 2.05 4.69 -1.27
C VAL A 29 2.99 5.72 -1.84
N THR A 30 4.14 5.90 -1.20
CA THR A 30 5.22 6.72 -1.73
C THR A 30 6.44 5.83 -1.92
N SER A 31 6.93 5.71 -3.14
CA SER A 31 8.14 4.95 -3.41
C SER A 31 9.36 5.70 -2.88
N ILE A 32 10.33 4.93 -2.41
CA ILE A 32 11.59 5.49 -1.90
C ILE A 32 12.71 4.81 -2.68
N SER A 33 13.55 5.59 -3.33
CA SER A 33 14.72 5.08 -4.06
C SER A 33 14.38 4.12 -5.20
N GLY A 34 13.32 4.40 -5.95
CA GLY A 34 12.96 3.63 -7.13
C GLY A 34 11.71 2.79 -6.97
N PRO A 35 11.48 1.83 -7.86
CA PRO A 35 10.24 1.07 -7.86
C PRO A 35 10.05 0.25 -6.59
N ALA A 36 8.82 0.22 -6.10
CA ALA A 36 8.46 -0.61 -4.96
C ALA A 36 7.10 -1.25 -5.23
N THR A 37 6.96 -2.50 -4.83
CA THR A 37 5.69 -3.22 -4.93
C THR A 37 5.23 -3.56 -3.53
N VAL A 38 3.99 -3.21 -3.23
CA VAL A 38 3.37 -3.50 -1.95
C VAL A 38 2.08 -4.27 -2.17
N LYS A 39 1.71 -5.08 -1.19
CA LYS A 39 0.51 -5.89 -1.22
C LYS A 39 -0.27 -5.73 0.07
N VAL A 40 -1.58 -5.85 -0.02
CA VAL A 40 -2.45 -5.82 1.14
C VAL A 40 -3.31 -7.08 1.12
N PHE A 41 -3.37 -7.76 2.24
CA PHE A 41 -4.09 -9.02 2.39
C PHE A 41 -5.20 -8.89 3.44
N ASP A 42 -6.31 -9.57 3.18
CA ASP A 42 -7.35 -9.77 4.18
C ASP A 42 -6.93 -10.93 5.07
N GLY A 43 -6.34 -10.60 6.20
CA GLY A 43 -5.83 -11.62 7.10
C GLY A 43 -4.79 -11.06 8.05
N THR A 44 -4.03 -11.95 8.67
CA THR A 44 -2.97 -11.60 9.60
C THR A 44 -1.60 -11.99 9.08
N ASP A 45 -1.53 -12.51 7.87
CA ASP A 45 -0.29 -12.84 7.19
C ASP A 45 -0.53 -12.89 5.67
N ASN A 46 0.48 -13.26 4.91
CA ASN A 46 0.39 -13.28 3.45
C ASN A 46 -0.28 -14.53 2.89
N SER A 47 -0.83 -15.40 3.73
CA SER A 47 -1.64 -16.52 3.27
C SER A 47 -3.11 -16.12 3.10
N GLY A 48 -3.48 -14.92 3.54
CA GLY A 48 -4.82 -14.41 3.36
C GLY A 48 -5.11 -14.02 1.91
N LYS A 49 -6.32 -13.53 1.68
CA LYS A 49 -6.73 -13.10 0.35
C LYS A 49 -6.05 -11.78 0.00
N GLU A 50 -5.33 -11.74 -1.10
CA GLU A 50 -4.73 -10.50 -1.59
C GLU A 50 -5.84 -9.60 -2.14
N VAL A 51 -5.94 -8.39 -1.59
CA VAL A 51 -6.99 -7.44 -1.98
C VAL A 51 -6.44 -6.24 -2.74
N ALA A 52 -5.15 -5.99 -2.64
CA ALA A 52 -4.52 -4.90 -3.39
C ALA A 52 -3.06 -5.22 -3.66
N ARG A 53 -2.60 -4.80 -4.83
CA ARG A 53 -1.19 -4.88 -5.21
C ARG A 53 -0.87 -3.60 -5.96
N ILE A 54 0.11 -2.85 -5.45
CA ILE A 54 0.45 -1.54 -5.98
C ILE A 54 1.94 -1.49 -6.26
N THR A 55 2.28 -1.06 -7.48
CA THR A 55 3.67 -0.78 -7.82
C THR A 55 3.80 0.72 -8.05
N ALA A 56 4.65 1.36 -7.25
CA ALA A 56 4.92 2.78 -7.33
C ALA A 56 6.36 3.01 -7.75
N GLY A 57 6.64 4.20 -8.30
CA GLY A 57 8.00 4.56 -8.70
C GLY A 57 8.50 3.79 -9.90
N VAL A 58 7.60 3.41 -10.82
CA VAL A 58 7.98 2.69 -12.03
C VAL A 58 8.92 3.55 -12.86
N ASP A 59 10.00 2.96 -13.34
CA ASP A 59 10.97 3.66 -14.19
C ASP A 59 10.32 4.03 -15.51
N HIS A 60 10.15 5.33 -15.74
CA HIS A 60 9.72 5.85 -17.02
C HIS A 60 10.97 6.26 -17.78
N GLN A 61 11.46 5.36 -18.62
CA GLN A 61 12.60 5.68 -19.45
C GLN A 61 12.18 6.67 -20.52
N THR A 62 12.71 7.87 -20.44
CA THR A 62 12.49 8.87 -21.47
C THR A 62 13.62 8.75 -22.46
N GLY A 63 13.44 8.20 -23.57
CA GLY A 63 14.33 8.00 -24.71
C GLY A 63 15.66 8.72 -24.80
N GLY A 64 16.15 9.36 -23.78
CA GLY A 64 17.44 10.05 -23.76
C GLY A 64 18.61 9.12 -23.46
N THR A 65 19.80 9.65 -23.58
CA THR A 65 21.03 8.94 -23.21
C THR A 65 21.86 9.85 -22.31
N PRO A 66 21.96 9.57 -20.99
CA PRO A 66 21.38 8.44 -20.29
C PRO A 66 19.86 8.58 -20.11
N PRO A 67 19.16 7.46 -19.96
CA PRO A 67 17.72 7.53 -19.72
C PRO A 67 17.40 8.18 -18.38
N THR A 68 16.26 8.89 -18.33
CA THR A 68 15.76 9.50 -17.11
C THR A 68 14.70 8.60 -16.50
N TYR A 69 14.76 8.42 -15.20
CA TYR A 69 13.80 7.60 -14.46
C TYR A 69 13.03 8.45 -13.49
N THR A 70 11.74 8.14 -13.34
CA THR A 70 10.90 8.76 -12.33
C THR A 70 11.19 8.08 -11.00
N GLN A 71 11.46 8.87 -9.98
CA GLN A 71 11.67 8.41 -8.60
C GLN A 71 10.67 9.09 -7.69
N ASP A 72 10.47 8.51 -6.51
CA ASP A 72 9.65 9.10 -5.44
C ASP A 72 8.23 9.42 -5.90
N GLU A 73 7.59 8.44 -6.52
CA GLU A 73 6.21 8.55 -6.93
C GLU A 73 5.28 8.30 -5.74
N THR A 74 4.26 9.17 -5.59
CA THR A 74 3.22 8.98 -4.59
C THR A 74 1.91 8.64 -5.29
N LEU A 75 1.31 7.53 -4.87
CA LEU A 75 0.03 7.06 -5.38
C LEU A 75 -0.97 6.97 -4.23
N GLU A 76 -2.21 7.32 -4.53
CA GLU A 76 -3.30 7.26 -3.57
C GLU A 76 -4.47 6.49 -4.19
N PHE A 77 -4.97 5.51 -3.44
CA PHE A 77 -6.08 4.67 -3.89
C PHE A 77 -7.21 4.72 -2.89
N ASP A 78 -8.39 5.11 -3.37
CA ASP A 78 -9.61 5.04 -2.58
C ASP A 78 -10.19 3.63 -2.75
N MET A 79 -10.25 2.89 -1.66
CA MET A 79 -10.74 1.51 -1.67
C MET A 79 -12.23 1.41 -1.38
N HIS A 80 -12.90 2.54 -1.20
CA HIS A 80 -14.36 2.62 -1.02
C HIS A 80 -14.90 1.79 0.15
N GLY A 81 -14.08 1.55 1.16
CA GLY A 81 -14.53 0.80 2.33
C GLY A 81 -14.71 -0.69 2.08
N VAL A 82 -13.78 -1.31 1.36
CA VAL A 82 -13.78 -2.75 1.16
C VAL A 82 -13.79 -3.47 2.51
N ILE A 83 -14.71 -4.43 2.66
CA ILE A 83 -14.82 -5.18 3.90
C ILE A 83 -13.72 -6.23 3.97
N MET A 84 -12.95 -6.15 5.06
CA MET A 84 -11.91 -7.12 5.39
C MET A 84 -12.47 -8.00 6.51
N LEU A 85 -12.52 -9.30 6.28
CA LEU A 85 -13.16 -10.21 7.23
C LEU A 85 -12.24 -10.59 8.40
N ASN A 86 -10.93 -10.63 8.16
CA ASN A 86 -9.98 -11.18 9.13
C ASN A 86 -8.96 -10.15 9.60
N GLY A 87 -8.85 -9.02 8.93
CA GLY A 87 -7.89 -7.99 9.27
C GLY A 87 -7.19 -7.42 8.06
N ILE A 88 -6.16 -6.63 8.31
CA ILE A 88 -5.34 -6.05 7.27
C ILE A 88 -3.89 -6.41 7.54
N TYR A 89 -3.26 -7.11 6.60
CA TYR A 89 -1.84 -7.38 6.62
C TYR A 89 -1.18 -6.66 5.46
N TYR A 90 -0.14 -5.89 5.75
CA TYR A 90 0.64 -5.16 4.77
C TYR A 90 1.93 -5.92 4.48
N GLU A 91 2.23 -6.12 3.20
CA GLU A 91 3.48 -6.74 2.78
C GLU A 91 4.26 -5.81 1.85
N GLU A 92 5.50 -5.53 2.21
CA GLU A 92 6.43 -4.82 1.34
C GLU A 92 7.13 -5.89 0.50
N SER A 93 6.64 -6.08 -0.73
CA SER A 93 7.01 -7.21 -1.55
C SER A 93 8.36 -7.02 -2.25
N SER A 94 8.64 -5.82 -2.71
CA SER A 94 9.95 -5.48 -3.28
C SER A 94 10.18 -3.99 -3.21
N GLY A 95 11.45 -3.56 -3.16
CA GLY A 95 11.80 -2.17 -3.05
C GLY A 95 11.47 -1.58 -1.69
N GLU A 96 11.51 -0.26 -1.59
CA GLU A 96 11.20 0.47 -0.38
C GLU A 96 10.07 1.45 -0.63
N ALA A 97 9.10 1.47 0.27
CA ALA A 97 7.98 2.40 0.20
C ALA A 97 7.57 2.87 1.58
N ALA A 98 7.07 4.09 1.65
CA ALA A 98 6.38 4.61 2.81
C ALA A 98 4.89 4.50 2.52
N VAL A 99 4.16 3.77 3.35
CA VAL A 99 2.76 3.46 3.12
C VAL A 99 1.92 3.88 4.31
N PHE A 100 0.75 4.43 4.02
CA PHE A 100 -0.25 4.73 5.03
C PHE A 100 -1.56 4.08 4.61
N ILE A 101 -2.17 3.32 5.50
CA ILE A 101 -3.44 2.66 5.25
C ILE A 101 -4.48 3.24 6.20
N ASN A 102 -5.58 3.72 5.63
CA ASN A 102 -6.72 4.19 6.40
C ASN A 102 -7.79 3.11 6.43
N PHE A 103 -8.35 2.87 7.59
CA PHE A 103 -9.35 1.83 7.79
C PHE A 103 -10.39 2.26 8.83
N ALA A 104 -11.48 1.54 8.85
CA ALA A 104 -12.57 1.85 9.77
C ALA A 104 -13.18 0.58 10.39
#